data_8f9f76c93d617bfdeca7108dc2278f53
#
_entry.id   8f9f76c93d617bfdeca7108dc2278f53
#
_cell.length_a   1.000
_cell.length_b   1.000
_cell.length_c   1.000
_cell.angle_alpha   90.00
_cell.angle_beta   90.00
_cell.angle_gamma   90.00
#
_symmetry.space_group_name_H-M   'P 1'
#
loop_
_entity.id
_entity.type
_entity.pdbx_description
1 polymer ?
#
loop_
_entity_poly.entity_id
_entity_poly.type
_entity_poly.pdbx_seq_one_letter_code
_entity_poly.pdbx_strand_id
1 'polypeptide(L)'
;LRIDRHKGRLALIVPALAGLGLLAGGLMLLPGRREILHAERRAQPVAAVSALPSAAPAVTPPPSPPSIAAAIQTADAATLAALTARLIDAGVAVTTVQVAYDLVAAQRPAVALGYLAARPDGASPATWRLRVDLLHKTGRTADAAALVTRATRTHGVVAADLIAAAYAIDRTDLVIVAAANQVIPPPDAALALDLARRADKAGRDDLIALLDRTRVDWRAADPWLAIRVATRTGDRAAALRAADRLPVDQRAAARETILAGDREGLRTELLARADAQPEAMAERLLAAGYRDDARAVLRRAATDLPVGAPATQRLLYLMGPRPAAEDLGWLKQRMTRGDAAEQRGWLGVYAEHDRPAEALAVLARHPLAARTDVMLLRLALARAAGDAAAGRTVLAGLLDGRALDAAQMRALSAAAPARLDPAQAGAIARRRVAAGVADPRDQLDLAWTAWNAGDAKGAAGWLRDHLAAAPTDLPALRLMADVQARLGGTAAARPWLERALAQTPAQSRARVELLERLGRRGEAVALVETLRNDAPQDRMLAALHARLLIAQGQPGRARTVLAE
;
A
#
# COMPACT_ATOMS: atom_id res chain seq x y z
N LEU A 1 -38.19 -0.08 9.27
CA LEU A 1 -37.05 0.51 8.53
C LEU A 1 -36.23 1.38 9.51
N ARG A 2 -35.15 0.82 10.07
CA ARG A 2 -34.17 1.56 10.86
C ARG A 2 -33.12 2.12 9.88
N ILE A 3 -33.07 3.42 9.73
CA ILE A 3 -32.05 4.12 8.94
C ILE A 3 -30.88 4.45 9.87
N ASP A 4 -29.76 3.90 9.52
CA ASP A 4 -28.47 4.06 10.22
C ASP A 4 -27.94 5.50 10.00
N ARG A 5 -28.04 6.36 11.03
CA ARG A 5 -27.78 7.81 10.97
C ARG A 5 -26.32 8.23 11.24
N HIS A 6 -25.34 7.32 11.16
CA HIS A 6 -23.99 7.64 11.65
C HIS A 6 -22.85 7.73 10.63
N LYS A 7 -23.11 7.72 9.31
CA LYS A 7 -22.02 7.73 8.30
C LYS A 7 -21.89 9.01 7.45
N GLY A 8 -22.49 10.13 7.83
CA GLY A 8 -22.57 11.28 6.92
C GLY A 8 -22.13 12.65 7.42
N ARG A 9 -21.34 12.78 8.50
CA ARG A 9 -21.18 14.13 9.09
C ARG A 9 -19.75 14.68 9.28
N LEU A 10 -18.70 14.00 8.90
CA LEU A 10 -17.31 14.51 9.04
C LEU A 10 -16.56 14.78 7.73
N ALA A 11 -17.14 14.46 6.58
CA ALA A 11 -16.46 14.60 5.29
C ALA A 11 -16.51 16.02 4.68
N LEU A 12 -17.10 17.01 5.34
CA LEU A 12 -17.40 18.32 4.74
C LEU A 12 -16.55 19.51 5.22
N ILE A 13 -15.59 19.28 6.15
CA ILE A 13 -14.83 20.41 6.73
C ILE A 13 -13.42 20.57 6.12
N VAL A 14 -12.88 19.57 5.42
CA VAL A 14 -11.49 19.55 4.95
C VAL A 14 -11.23 20.08 3.53
N PRO A 15 -12.18 20.19 2.59
CA PRO A 15 -11.82 20.60 1.22
C PRO A 15 -11.41 22.06 1.06
N ALA A 16 -11.55 22.91 2.08
CA ALA A 16 -11.33 24.36 1.92
C ALA A 16 -9.90 24.84 2.20
N LEU A 17 -9.01 23.99 2.72
CA LEU A 17 -7.63 24.40 3.07
C LEU A 17 -6.51 23.59 2.41
N ALA A 18 -6.81 22.56 1.63
CA ALA A 18 -5.83 21.78 0.87
C ALA A 18 -6.26 21.67 -0.58
N GLY A 19 -6.43 22.79 -1.25
CA GLY A 19 -6.55 22.84 -2.71
C GLY A 19 -5.18 22.80 -3.32
N LEU A 20 -4.75 21.64 -3.79
CA LEU A 20 -3.85 21.32 -4.91
C LEU A 20 -3.07 20.03 -4.61
N GLY A 21 -3.43 19.02 -5.30
CA GLY A 21 -2.56 17.85 -5.49
C GLY A 21 -3.11 16.55 -4.94
N LEU A 22 -4.09 15.96 -5.60
CA LEU A 22 -4.28 14.50 -5.58
C LEU A 22 -5.15 14.06 -6.77
N LEU A 23 -4.47 13.70 -7.82
CA LEU A 23 -4.95 12.72 -8.79
C LEU A 23 -3.73 11.90 -9.23
N ALA A 24 -3.84 10.61 -9.10
CA ALA A 24 -2.93 9.55 -9.50
C ALA A 24 -2.20 8.84 -8.33
N GLY A 25 -2.94 8.05 -7.59
CA GLY A 25 -2.41 6.97 -6.77
C GLY A 25 -3.08 5.67 -7.22
N GLY A 26 -2.59 5.13 -8.35
CA GLY A 26 -3.03 3.84 -8.85
C GLY A 26 -2.79 2.74 -7.82
N LEU A 27 -3.75 1.87 -7.72
CA LEU A 27 -3.74 0.59 -7.03
C LEU A 27 -2.52 -0.22 -7.50
N MET A 28 -1.38 -0.08 -6.82
CA MET A 28 -0.24 -0.99 -7.02
C MET A 28 -0.53 -2.25 -6.23
N LEU A 29 -1.02 -3.24 -6.93
CA LEU A 29 -0.98 -4.64 -6.53
C LEU A 29 0.44 -4.98 -6.07
N LEU A 30 0.55 -5.48 -4.86
CA LEU A 30 1.77 -6.09 -4.33
C LEU A 30 2.35 -7.05 -5.37
N PRO A 31 3.62 -6.96 -5.72
CA PRO A 31 4.25 -7.95 -6.58
C PRO A 31 4.25 -9.29 -5.83
N GLY A 32 3.35 -10.15 -6.27
CA GLY A 32 3.26 -11.51 -5.76
C GLY A 32 4.51 -12.30 -6.14
N ARG A 33 4.70 -13.44 -5.46
CA ARG A 33 5.74 -14.47 -5.59
C ARG A 33 6.34 -14.75 -6.99
N ARG A 34 5.80 -14.16 -8.05
CA ARG A 34 6.27 -14.32 -9.44
C ARG A 34 7.51 -13.48 -9.78
N GLU A 35 7.79 -12.38 -9.09
CA GLU A 35 8.97 -11.55 -9.42
C GLU A 35 10.29 -12.14 -8.93
N ILE A 36 10.26 -12.96 -7.87
CA ILE A 36 11.49 -13.66 -7.41
C ILE A 36 11.96 -14.67 -8.47
N LEU A 37 11.03 -15.32 -9.17
CA LEU A 37 11.37 -16.21 -10.30
C LEU A 37 11.87 -15.45 -11.54
N HIS A 38 11.54 -14.15 -11.67
CA HIS A 38 12.02 -13.32 -12.77
C HIS A 38 13.36 -12.63 -12.47
N ALA A 39 13.73 -12.42 -11.20
CA ALA A 39 15.06 -11.97 -10.81
C ALA A 39 16.14 -13.05 -11.14
N GLU A 40 15.79 -14.33 -10.99
CA GLU A 40 16.67 -15.42 -11.46
C GLU A 40 16.90 -15.42 -12.98
N ARG A 41 15.94 -14.90 -13.78
CA ARG A 41 16.10 -14.79 -15.25
C ARG A 41 16.88 -13.56 -15.70
N ARG A 42 17.06 -12.56 -14.85
CA ARG A 42 17.87 -11.36 -15.16
C ARG A 42 19.29 -11.40 -14.57
N ALA A 43 19.61 -12.42 -13.78
CA ALA A 43 21.01 -12.74 -13.56
C ALA A 43 21.60 -13.05 -14.93
N GLN A 44 22.41 -12.14 -15.44
CA GLN A 44 23.19 -12.37 -16.63
C GLN A 44 23.83 -13.75 -16.51
N PRO A 45 23.83 -14.57 -17.56
CA PRO A 45 24.61 -15.80 -17.50
C PRO A 45 26.03 -15.37 -17.13
N VAL A 46 26.43 -15.74 -15.92
CA VAL A 46 27.84 -15.70 -15.55
C VAL A 46 28.56 -16.35 -16.72
N ALA A 47 29.46 -15.61 -17.32
CA ALA A 47 30.21 -16.02 -18.51
C ALA A 47 30.52 -17.51 -18.41
N ALA A 48 30.20 -18.22 -19.47
CA ALA A 48 30.33 -19.66 -19.55
C ALA A 48 31.55 -20.10 -18.76
N VAL A 49 31.33 -20.98 -17.78
CA VAL A 49 32.41 -21.62 -17.03
C VAL A 49 33.44 -22.03 -18.07
N SER A 50 34.54 -21.33 -18.06
CA SER A 50 35.71 -21.68 -18.89
C SER A 50 35.91 -23.18 -18.76
N ALA A 51 36.00 -23.82 -19.89
CA ALA A 51 36.04 -25.25 -20.06
C ALA A 51 36.67 -25.94 -18.84
N LEU A 52 35.95 -26.94 -18.31
CA LEU A 52 36.53 -27.93 -17.40
C LEU A 52 37.99 -28.12 -17.79
N PRO A 53 38.93 -28.19 -16.83
CA PRO A 53 40.32 -28.42 -17.20
C PRO A 53 40.29 -29.56 -18.17
N SER A 54 40.63 -29.24 -19.44
CA SER A 54 40.73 -30.26 -20.46
C SER A 54 41.63 -31.31 -19.86
N ALA A 55 41.11 -32.51 -19.63
CA ALA A 55 41.96 -33.62 -19.21
C ALA A 55 43.16 -33.56 -20.10
N ALA A 56 44.35 -33.50 -19.48
CA ALA A 56 45.58 -33.47 -20.26
C ALA A 56 45.45 -34.51 -21.37
N PRO A 57 45.66 -34.15 -22.63
CA PRO A 57 45.41 -35.07 -23.71
C PRO A 57 46.03 -36.41 -23.34
N ALA A 58 45.18 -37.44 -23.27
CA ALA A 58 45.69 -38.79 -22.98
C ALA A 58 46.80 -39.03 -23.99
N VAL A 59 48.03 -39.20 -23.49
CA VAL A 59 49.18 -39.42 -24.37
C VAL A 59 48.86 -40.68 -25.15
N THR A 60 48.45 -40.46 -26.42
CA THR A 60 48.14 -41.56 -27.31
C THR A 60 49.44 -42.32 -27.56
N PRO A 61 49.54 -43.58 -27.18
CA PRO A 61 50.78 -44.35 -27.39
C PRO A 61 51.09 -44.44 -28.88
N PRO A 62 52.32 -44.57 -29.29
CA PRO A 62 52.67 -44.71 -30.69
C PRO A 62 51.98 -45.94 -31.30
N PRO A 63 51.66 -45.93 -32.61
CA PRO A 63 50.93 -47.02 -33.27
C PRO A 63 51.67 -48.38 -33.14
N SER A 64 50.88 -49.45 -33.14
CA SER A 64 51.38 -50.83 -33.04
C SER A 64 52.30 -51.20 -34.22
N PRO A 65 53.26 -52.10 -34.01
CA PRO A 65 54.14 -52.52 -35.07
C PRO A 65 53.41 -53.10 -36.28
N PRO A 66 53.91 -52.99 -37.50
CA PRO A 66 53.30 -53.52 -38.70
C PRO A 66 52.90 -55.02 -38.65
N SER A 67 53.58 -55.79 -37.82
CA SER A 67 53.29 -57.22 -37.60
C SER A 67 51.93 -57.48 -36.95
N ILE A 68 51.30 -56.52 -36.24
CA ILE A 68 50.01 -56.66 -35.59
C ILE A 68 48.92 -55.78 -36.25
N ALA A 69 49.30 -54.76 -37.05
CA ALA A 69 48.41 -53.81 -37.62
C ALA A 69 47.32 -54.43 -38.53
N ALA A 70 47.69 -55.47 -39.28
CA ALA A 70 46.74 -56.24 -40.11
C ALA A 70 45.74 -57.03 -39.24
N ALA A 71 46.22 -57.64 -38.16
CA ALA A 71 45.38 -58.42 -37.25
C ALA A 71 44.34 -57.50 -36.48
N ILE A 72 44.70 -56.23 -36.20
CA ILE A 72 43.85 -55.27 -35.54
C ILE A 72 42.52 -55.04 -36.32
N GLN A 73 42.56 -55.18 -37.65
CA GLN A 73 41.40 -54.96 -38.50
C GLN A 73 40.38 -56.15 -38.49
N THR A 74 40.87 -57.37 -38.34
CA THR A 74 40.05 -58.58 -38.61
C THR A 74 40.02 -59.60 -37.46
N ALA A 75 41.08 -59.71 -36.66
CA ALA A 75 41.19 -60.75 -35.62
C ALA A 75 40.27 -60.49 -34.42
N ASP A 76 39.86 -61.57 -33.74
CA ASP A 76 39.11 -61.47 -32.47
C ASP A 76 40.00 -61.11 -31.28
N ALA A 77 39.39 -60.84 -30.14
CA ALA A 77 40.07 -60.42 -28.93
C ALA A 77 41.07 -61.45 -28.40
N ALA A 78 40.76 -62.72 -28.44
CA ALA A 78 41.58 -63.79 -27.94
C ALA A 78 42.81 -64.01 -28.83
N THR A 79 42.62 -64.01 -30.14
CA THR A 79 43.72 -64.11 -31.13
C THR A 79 44.71 -62.94 -31.03
N LEU A 80 44.17 -61.68 -30.87
CA LEU A 80 45.00 -60.52 -30.65
C LEU A 80 45.75 -60.58 -29.34
N ALA A 81 45.17 -61.05 -28.25
CA ALA A 81 45.85 -61.21 -26.96
C ALA A 81 46.99 -62.22 -27.04
N ALA A 82 46.76 -63.35 -27.72
CA ALA A 82 47.82 -64.38 -27.96
C ALA A 82 48.93 -63.88 -28.87
N LEU A 83 48.61 -63.13 -29.93
CA LEU A 83 49.56 -62.53 -30.84
C LEU A 83 50.47 -61.51 -30.10
N THR A 84 49.81 -60.58 -29.31
CA THR A 84 50.53 -59.61 -28.52
C THR A 84 51.49 -60.26 -27.51
N ALA A 85 51.05 -61.30 -26.83
CA ALA A 85 51.89 -62.03 -25.90
C ALA A 85 53.17 -62.60 -26.60
N ARG A 86 52.99 -63.26 -27.73
CA ARG A 86 54.12 -63.82 -28.52
C ARG A 86 55.06 -62.70 -29.01
N LEU A 87 54.58 -61.57 -29.41
CA LEU A 87 55.38 -60.43 -29.86
C LEU A 87 56.19 -59.83 -28.68
N ILE A 88 55.63 -59.72 -27.50
CA ILE A 88 56.27 -59.24 -26.29
C ILE A 88 57.38 -60.24 -25.90
N ASP A 89 57.09 -61.58 -25.90
CA ASP A 89 58.03 -62.62 -25.62
C ASP A 89 59.21 -62.69 -26.61
N ALA A 90 58.93 -62.28 -27.85
CA ALA A 90 59.94 -62.16 -28.92
C ALA A 90 60.74 -60.83 -28.86
N GLY A 91 60.53 -59.98 -27.85
CA GLY A 91 61.26 -58.75 -27.67
C GLY A 91 60.82 -57.61 -28.58
N VAL A 92 59.66 -57.76 -29.23
CA VAL A 92 59.10 -56.68 -30.06
C VAL A 92 58.45 -55.60 -29.15
N ALA A 93 58.78 -54.35 -29.38
CA ALA A 93 58.25 -53.22 -28.62
C ALA A 93 56.78 -52.99 -28.92
N VAL A 94 55.91 -53.74 -28.25
CA VAL A 94 54.43 -53.60 -28.31
C VAL A 94 53.89 -53.63 -26.90
N THR A 95 52.92 -52.80 -26.62
CA THR A 95 52.24 -52.72 -25.32
C THR A 95 50.77 -53.02 -25.45
N THR A 96 50.19 -53.62 -24.42
CA THR A 96 48.73 -53.89 -24.34
C THR A 96 47.93 -52.62 -24.49
N VAL A 97 48.39 -51.51 -23.92
CA VAL A 97 47.71 -50.18 -24.03
C VAL A 97 47.71 -49.70 -25.47
N GLN A 98 48.84 -49.81 -26.19
CA GLN A 98 48.95 -49.39 -27.60
C GLN A 98 47.94 -50.14 -28.51
N VAL A 99 47.93 -51.49 -28.42
CA VAL A 99 47.01 -52.32 -29.21
C VAL A 99 45.54 -51.98 -28.89
N ALA A 100 45.21 -51.74 -27.64
CA ALA A 100 43.88 -51.36 -27.27
C ALA A 100 43.44 -50.01 -27.86
N TYR A 101 44.34 -49.01 -27.92
CA TYR A 101 44.09 -47.74 -28.59
C TYR A 101 43.93 -47.89 -30.11
N ASP A 102 44.76 -48.73 -30.72
CA ASP A 102 44.68 -49.01 -32.17
C ASP A 102 43.35 -49.69 -32.53
N LEU A 103 42.85 -50.60 -31.67
CA LEU A 103 41.52 -51.21 -31.82
C LEU A 103 40.39 -50.17 -31.69
N VAL A 104 40.54 -49.20 -30.81
CA VAL A 104 39.59 -48.07 -30.75
C VAL A 104 39.64 -47.22 -32.00
N ALA A 105 40.83 -46.91 -32.49
CA ALA A 105 41.01 -46.20 -33.77
C ALA A 105 40.41 -46.94 -34.95
N ALA A 106 40.49 -48.29 -34.94
CA ALA A 106 39.86 -49.16 -35.92
C ALA A 106 38.33 -49.33 -35.71
N GLN A 107 37.68 -48.53 -34.85
CA GLN A 107 36.25 -48.54 -34.53
C GLN A 107 35.74 -49.91 -34.01
N ARG A 108 36.61 -50.65 -33.27
CA ARG A 108 36.32 -51.97 -32.69
C ARG A 108 36.32 -51.97 -31.14
N PRO A 109 35.49 -51.14 -30.49
CA PRO A 109 35.54 -50.96 -29.02
C PRO A 109 35.17 -52.24 -28.24
N ALA A 110 34.27 -53.06 -28.76
CA ALA A 110 33.92 -54.34 -28.13
C ALA A 110 35.08 -55.32 -28.15
N VAL A 111 35.84 -55.40 -29.26
CA VAL A 111 37.03 -56.24 -29.40
C VAL A 111 38.16 -55.71 -28.49
N ALA A 112 38.36 -54.39 -28.40
CA ALA A 112 39.31 -53.74 -27.50
C ALA A 112 39.03 -54.11 -26.03
N LEU A 113 37.76 -54.10 -25.62
CA LEU A 113 37.34 -54.48 -24.27
C LEU A 113 37.63 -55.96 -23.97
N GLY A 114 37.25 -56.84 -24.92
CA GLY A 114 37.56 -58.29 -24.83
C GLY A 114 39.07 -58.56 -24.80
N TYR A 115 39.85 -57.84 -25.60
CA TYR A 115 41.28 -57.92 -25.65
C TYR A 115 41.93 -57.53 -24.28
N LEU A 116 41.50 -56.39 -23.70
CA LEU A 116 42.00 -56.01 -22.36
C LEU A 116 41.60 -57.02 -21.28
N ALA A 117 40.44 -57.66 -21.38
CA ALA A 117 40.02 -58.71 -20.46
C ALA A 117 40.84 -60.00 -20.58
N ALA A 118 41.35 -60.30 -21.76
CA ALA A 118 42.17 -61.49 -22.04
C ALA A 118 43.62 -61.29 -21.72
N ARG A 119 44.10 -60.09 -21.43
CA ARG A 119 45.49 -59.77 -21.10
C ARG A 119 45.69 -59.69 -19.59
N PRO A 120 46.83 -60.28 -19.03
CA PRO A 120 47.14 -60.17 -17.62
C PRO A 120 47.30 -58.71 -17.13
N ASP A 121 47.93 -57.89 -17.95
CA ASP A 121 48.18 -56.47 -17.71
C ASP A 121 47.03 -55.55 -18.16
N GLY A 122 46.02 -56.13 -18.75
CA GLY A 122 44.82 -55.39 -19.24
C GLY A 122 43.93 -54.76 -18.15
N ALA A 123 44.15 -55.16 -16.88
CA ALA A 123 43.53 -54.57 -15.72
C ALA A 123 44.42 -53.57 -14.96
N SER A 124 45.56 -53.19 -15.52
CA SER A 124 46.54 -52.29 -14.91
C SER A 124 45.99 -50.85 -14.73
N PRO A 125 46.58 -50.05 -13.85
CA PRO A 125 46.24 -48.63 -13.73
C PRO A 125 46.35 -47.86 -15.05
N ALA A 126 47.31 -48.24 -15.92
CA ALA A 126 47.49 -47.58 -17.22
C ALA A 126 46.34 -47.82 -18.20
N THR A 127 45.60 -48.92 -18.08
CA THR A 127 44.45 -49.25 -18.91
C THR A 127 43.10 -48.85 -18.28
N TRP A 128 43.11 -48.43 -17.04
CA TRP A 128 41.91 -48.21 -16.25
C TRP A 128 40.95 -47.19 -16.95
N ARG A 129 41.45 -46.04 -17.36
CA ARG A 129 40.68 -44.99 -18.04
C ARG A 129 40.08 -45.52 -19.36
N LEU A 130 40.90 -46.15 -20.18
CA LEU A 130 40.48 -46.74 -21.46
C LEU A 130 39.36 -47.78 -21.26
N ARG A 131 39.45 -48.62 -20.22
CA ARG A 131 38.42 -49.61 -19.90
C ARG A 131 37.09 -48.95 -19.53
N VAL A 132 37.10 -47.87 -18.77
CA VAL A 132 35.87 -47.11 -18.45
C VAL A 132 35.24 -46.56 -19.74
N ASP A 133 36.04 -45.94 -20.61
CA ASP A 133 35.55 -45.37 -21.88
C ASP A 133 35.01 -46.45 -22.82
N LEU A 134 35.66 -47.63 -22.88
CA LEU A 134 35.20 -48.77 -23.68
C LEU A 134 33.92 -49.38 -23.13
N LEU A 135 33.78 -49.57 -21.83
CA LEU A 135 32.55 -50.02 -21.20
C LEU A 135 31.38 -49.05 -21.49
N HIS A 136 31.63 -47.75 -21.40
CA HIS A 136 30.64 -46.74 -21.72
C HIS A 136 30.23 -46.78 -23.22
N LYS A 137 31.21 -46.79 -24.13
CA LYS A 137 30.97 -46.86 -25.59
C LYS A 137 30.27 -48.15 -26.04
N THR A 138 30.44 -49.26 -25.32
CA THR A 138 29.78 -50.53 -25.58
C THR A 138 28.42 -50.70 -24.88
N GLY A 139 27.91 -49.63 -24.25
CA GLY A 139 26.61 -49.62 -23.56
C GLY A 139 26.64 -50.28 -22.17
N ARG A 140 27.78 -50.75 -21.68
CA ARG A 140 27.94 -51.40 -20.37
C ARG A 140 28.17 -50.33 -19.26
N THR A 141 27.25 -49.38 -19.16
CA THR A 141 27.35 -48.24 -18.26
C THR A 141 27.36 -48.62 -16.77
N ALA A 142 26.66 -49.68 -16.40
CA ALA A 142 26.66 -50.22 -15.04
C ALA A 142 28.05 -50.74 -14.64
N ASP A 143 28.72 -51.44 -15.54
CA ASP A 143 30.08 -51.96 -15.29
C ASP A 143 31.11 -50.82 -15.25
N ALA A 144 30.95 -49.82 -16.13
CA ALA A 144 31.75 -48.61 -16.08
C ALA A 144 31.61 -47.89 -14.72
N ALA A 145 30.37 -47.71 -14.27
CA ALA A 145 30.08 -47.10 -12.97
C ALA A 145 30.64 -47.91 -11.79
N ALA A 146 30.55 -49.24 -11.84
CA ALA A 146 31.15 -50.11 -10.82
C ALA A 146 32.67 -49.98 -10.77
N LEU A 147 33.34 -49.86 -11.95
CA LEU A 147 34.76 -49.66 -12.04
C LEU A 147 35.21 -48.33 -11.46
N VAL A 148 34.50 -47.24 -11.79
CA VAL A 148 34.76 -45.91 -11.22
C VAL A 148 34.46 -45.88 -9.71
N THR A 149 33.36 -46.51 -9.26
CA THR A 149 33.01 -46.59 -7.83
C THR A 149 34.12 -47.31 -7.03
N ARG A 150 34.71 -48.37 -7.56
CA ARG A 150 35.85 -49.04 -6.92
C ARG A 150 37.03 -48.09 -6.81
N ALA A 151 37.31 -47.32 -7.87
CA ALA A 151 38.41 -46.37 -7.90
C ALA A 151 38.28 -45.26 -6.84
N THR A 152 37.03 -44.87 -6.42
CA THR A 152 36.84 -43.88 -5.33
C THR A 152 37.32 -44.36 -3.95
N ARG A 153 37.73 -45.59 -3.83
CA ARG A 153 38.25 -46.24 -2.59
C ARG A 153 39.67 -46.76 -2.72
N THR A 154 40.27 -46.66 -3.90
CA THR A 154 41.57 -47.24 -4.21
C THR A 154 42.56 -46.14 -4.55
N HIS A 155 43.62 -46.01 -3.79
CA HIS A 155 44.72 -45.09 -4.11
C HIS A 155 45.46 -45.53 -5.38
N GLY A 156 46.01 -44.57 -6.11
CA GLY A 156 46.83 -44.81 -7.30
C GLY A 156 46.17 -44.53 -8.64
N VAL A 157 44.91 -44.11 -8.64
CA VAL A 157 44.24 -43.59 -9.85
C VAL A 157 44.57 -42.10 -10.00
N VAL A 158 44.94 -41.67 -11.20
CA VAL A 158 45.19 -40.25 -11.50
C VAL A 158 43.89 -39.47 -11.34
N ALA A 159 43.92 -38.40 -10.56
CA ALA A 159 42.73 -37.60 -10.25
C ALA A 159 42.02 -37.10 -11.52
N ALA A 160 42.75 -36.60 -12.51
CA ALA A 160 42.21 -36.14 -13.78
C ALA A 160 41.45 -37.25 -14.55
N ASP A 161 41.97 -38.47 -14.53
CA ASP A 161 41.34 -39.62 -15.19
C ASP A 161 40.03 -40.02 -14.49
N LEU A 162 40.02 -39.99 -13.16
CA LEU A 162 38.83 -40.32 -12.38
C LEU A 162 37.74 -39.28 -12.60
N ILE A 163 38.08 -37.98 -12.57
CA ILE A 163 37.13 -36.89 -12.85
C ILE A 163 36.56 -37.04 -14.27
N ALA A 164 37.44 -37.18 -15.28
CA ALA A 164 36.99 -37.31 -16.66
C ALA A 164 36.15 -38.56 -16.89
N ALA A 165 36.49 -39.70 -16.24
CA ALA A 165 35.69 -40.91 -16.30
C ALA A 165 34.31 -40.75 -15.70
N ALA A 166 34.23 -40.14 -14.52
CA ALA A 166 32.94 -39.87 -13.83
C ALA A 166 32.02 -38.95 -14.65
N TYR A 167 32.58 -37.91 -15.28
CA TYR A 167 31.83 -37.03 -16.17
C TYR A 167 31.36 -37.73 -17.45
N ALA A 168 32.22 -38.58 -18.04
CA ALA A 168 31.88 -39.32 -19.24
C ALA A 168 30.67 -40.26 -19.07
N ILE A 169 30.51 -40.84 -17.88
CA ILE A 169 29.38 -41.74 -17.56
C ILE A 169 28.24 -41.07 -16.78
N ASP A 170 28.27 -39.74 -16.69
CA ASP A 170 27.31 -38.91 -15.94
C ASP A 170 27.13 -39.30 -14.45
N ARG A 171 28.25 -39.73 -13.81
CA ARG A 171 28.31 -40.11 -12.40
C ARG A 171 29.26 -39.19 -11.63
N THR A 172 28.98 -37.88 -11.73
CA THR A 172 29.80 -36.84 -11.06
C THR A 172 29.72 -36.90 -9.52
N ASP A 173 28.72 -37.60 -8.97
CA ASP A 173 28.65 -37.99 -7.56
C ASP A 173 29.92 -38.74 -7.09
N LEU A 174 30.48 -39.55 -7.96
CA LEU A 174 31.69 -40.34 -7.64
C LEU A 174 32.94 -39.46 -7.46
N VAL A 175 33.00 -38.28 -8.09
CA VAL A 175 34.08 -37.30 -7.86
C VAL A 175 34.00 -36.75 -6.44
N ILE A 176 32.80 -36.41 -5.97
CA ILE A 176 32.57 -35.92 -4.61
C ILE A 176 33.00 -36.99 -3.59
N VAL A 177 32.58 -38.24 -3.83
CA VAL A 177 32.94 -39.38 -2.95
C VAL A 177 34.43 -39.61 -2.92
N ALA A 178 35.12 -39.54 -4.07
CA ALA A 178 36.57 -39.74 -4.15
C ALA A 178 37.36 -38.63 -3.41
N ALA A 179 36.92 -37.38 -3.55
CA ALA A 179 37.50 -36.24 -2.84
C ALA A 179 37.26 -36.33 -1.33
N ALA A 180 36.05 -36.68 -0.91
CA ALA A 180 35.68 -36.84 0.49
C ALA A 180 36.47 -38.01 1.16
N ASN A 181 36.78 -39.06 0.39
CA ASN A 181 37.60 -40.19 0.82
C ASN A 181 39.12 -39.92 0.70
N GLN A 182 39.51 -38.71 0.28
CA GLN A 182 40.92 -38.32 0.09
C GLN A 182 41.68 -39.18 -0.92
N VAL A 183 40.97 -39.83 -1.84
CA VAL A 183 41.57 -40.61 -2.95
C VAL A 183 42.10 -39.67 -4.03
N ILE A 184 41.44 -38.56 -4.22
CA ILE A 184 41.88 -37.44 -5.06
C ILE A 184 42.01 -36.16 -4.22
N PRO A 185 42.82 -35.19 -4.63
CA PRO A 185 42.88 -33.90 -3.94
C PRO A 185 41.51 -33.21 -3.96
N PRO A 186 41.24 -32.28 -3.01
CA PRO A 186 40.05 -31.48 -3.03
C PRO A 186 39.85 -30.78 -4.39
N PRO A 187 38.64 -30.76 -4.94
CA PRO A 187 38.37 -30.04 -6.20
C PRO A 187 38.71 -28.55 -6.04
N ASP A 188 39.06 -27.88 -7.10
CA ASP A 188 39.13 -26.42 -7.09
C ASP A 188 37.72 -25.80 -6.94
N ALA A 189 37.63 -24.49 -6.71
CA ALA A 189 36.36 -23.80 -6.45
C ALA A 189 35.40 -23.91 -7.64
N ALA A 190 35.88 -23.93 -8.88
CA ALA A 190 35.08 -24.02 -10.08
C ALA A 190 34.46 -25.41 -10.25
N LEU A 191 35.27 -26.45 -10.08
CA LEU A 191 34.80 -27.83 -10.11
C LEU A 191 33.86 -28.11 -8.93
N ALA A 192 34.19 -27.65 -7.73
CA ALA A 192 33.34 -27.81 -6.56
C ALA A 192 31.95 -27.15 -6.76
N LEU A 193 31.89 -25.97 -7.39
CA LEU A 193 30.64 -25.30 -7.74
C LEU A 193 29.83 -26.10 -8.77
N ASP A 194 30.45 -26.62 -9.84
CA ASP A 194 29.75 -27.48 -10.81
C ASP A 194 29.18 -28.74 -10.16
N LEU A 195 29.96 -29.39 -9.31
CA LEU A 195 29.52 -30.56 -8.55
C LEU A 195 28.36 -30.23 -7.60
N ALA A 196 28.42 -29.09 -6.90
CA ALA A 196 27.35 -28.63 -6.02
C ALA A 196 26.07 -28.35 -6.81
N ARG A 197 26.16 -27.72 -7.99
CA ARG A 197 25.01 -27.47 -8.88
C ARG A 197 24.36 -28.76 -9.36
N ARG A 198 25.16 -29.75 -9.73
CA ARG A 198 24.65 -31.07 -10.14
C ARG A 198 23.97 -31.82 -9.00
N ALA A 199 24.60 -31.79 -7.82
CA ALA A 199 24.03 -32.40 -6.62
C ALA A 199 22.72 -31.73 -6.22
N ASP A 200 22.64 -30.38 -6.27
CA ASP A 200 21.43 -29.61 -6.00
C ASP A 200 20.29 -29.93 -7.01
N LYS A 201 20.62 -29.96 -8.31
CA LYS A 201 19.69 -30.33 -9.36
C LYS A 201 19.11 -31.75 -9.19
N ALA A 202 19.95 -32.67 -8.67
CA ALA A 202 19.57 -34.05 -8.37
C ALA A 202 18.87 -34.22 -7.01
N GLY A 203 18.77 -33.14 -6.19
CA GLY A 203 18.19 -33.17 -4.84
C GLY A 203 19.02 -33.99 -3.84
N ARG A 204 20.36 -34.17 -4.08
CA ARG A 204 21.27 -35.00 -3.30
C ARG A 204 22.01 -34.18 -2.25
N ASP A 205 21.32 -33.86 -1.14
CA ASP A 205 21.90 -33.12 -0.02
C ASP A 205 23.03 -33.88 0.69
N ASP A 206 23.01 -35.22 0.64
CA ASP A 206 24.04 -36.08 1.12
C ASP A 206 25.41 -35.84 0.40
N LEU A 207 25.36 -35.59 -0.91
CA LEU A 207 26.53 -35.25 -1.70
C LEU A 207 27.05 -33.84 -1.40
N ILE A 208 26.17 -32.92 -1.15
CA ILE A 208 26.55 -31.56 -0.73
C ILE A 208 27.26 -31.60 0.64
N ALA A 209 26.72 -32.38 1.58
CA ALA A 209 27.37 -32.58 2.88
C ALA A 209 28.74 -33.25 2.77
N LEU A 210 28.89 -34.18 1.80
CA LEU A 210 30.19 -34.77 1.50
C LEU A 210 31.18 -33.77 0.88
N LEU A 211 30.70 -32.93 -0.04
CA LEU A 211 31.49 -31.88 -0.68
C LEU A 211 31.99 -30.87 0.34
N ASP A 212 31.21 -30.54 1.36
CA ASP A 212 31.58 -29.64 2.45
C ASP A 212 32.76 -30.19 3.29
N ARG A 213 32.90 -31.50 3.39
CA ARG A 213 34.04 -32.11 4.08
C ARG A 213 35.38 -31.84 3.38
N THR A 214 35.35 -31.51 2.09
CA THR A 214 36.54 -31.13 1.32
C THR A 214 37.05 -29.74 1.67
N ARG A 215 36.33 -28.97 2.46
CA ARG A 215 36.64 -27.60 2.90
C ARG A 215 36.80 -26.56 1.77
N VAL A 216 36.30 -26.84 0.58
CA VAL A 216 36.33 -25.90 -0.54
C VAL A 216 35.09 -24.97 -0.43
N ASP A 217 35.32 -23.67 -0.46
CA ASP A 217 34.23 -22.68 -0.34
C ASP A 217 33.56 -22.42 -1.69
N TRP A 218 32.81 -23.39 -2.20
CA TRP A 218 31.97 -23.24 -3.39
C TRP A 218 30.81 -22.23 -3.18
N ARG A 219 30.43 -22.00 -1.90
CA ARG A 219 29.31 -21.09 -1.54
C ARG A 219 29.62 -19.62 -1.79
N ALA A 220 30.90 -19.24 -1.79
CA ALA A 220 31.33 -17.90 -2.12
C ALA A 220 31.09 -17.57 -3.61
N ALA A 221 31.26 -18.59 -4.47
CA ALA A 221 31.09 -18.41 -5.92
C ALA A 221 29.62 -18.33 -6.38
N ASP A 222 28.68 -18.94 -5.64
CA ASP A 222 27.25 -18.88 -5.93
C ASP A 222 26.43 -18.78 -4.64
N PRO A 223 26.26 -17.55 -4.12
CA PRO A 223 25.49 -17.32 -2.89
C PRO A 223 24.01 -17.76 -3.02
N TRP A 224 23.40 -17.68 -4.20
CA TRP A 224 22.01 -18.11 -4.40
C TRP A 224 21.86 -19.63 -4.27
N LEU A 225 22.78 -20.38 -4.85
CA LEU A 225 22.83 -21.83 -4.65
C LEU A 225 23.02 -22.17 -3.16
N ALA A 226 23.92 -21.45 -2.47
CA ALA A 226 24.16 -21.63 -1.05
C ALA A 226 22.91 -21.37 -0.20
N ILE A 227 22.16 -20.31 -0.50
CA ILE A 227 20.89 -19.99 0.15
C ILE A 227 19.88 -21.12 -0.07
N ARG A 228 19.70 -21.57 -1.32
CA ARG A 228 18.74 -22.61 -1.68
C ARG A 228 19.02 -23.92 -0.95
N VAL A 229 20.28 -24.35 -0.94
CA VAL A 229 20.72 -25.56 -0.24
C VAL A 229 20.48 -25.41 1.27
N ALA A 230 20.95 -24.32 1.88
CA ALA A 230 20.83 -24.08 3.31
C ALA A 230 19.35 -23.99 3.74
N THR A 231 18.48 -23.38 2.93
CA THR A 231 17.04 -23.30 3.20
C THR A 231 16.40 -24.69 3.15
N ARG A 232 16.75 -25.51 2.17
CA ARG A 232 16.24 -26.88 2.03
C ARG A 232 16.70 -27.79 3.18
N THR A 233 17.91 -27.63 3.64
CA THR A 233 18.47 -28.41 4.77
C THR A 233 18.08 -27.86 6.14
N GLY A 234 17.37 -26.72 6.20
CA GLY A 234 16.95 -26.08 7.44
C GLY A 234 18.03 -25.28 8.17
N ASP A 235 19.20 -25.12 7.59
CA ASP A 235 20.29 -24.29 8.17
C ASP A 235 20.08 -22.81 7.84
N ARG A 236 19.17 -22.19 8.59
CA ARG A 236 18.85 -20.77 8.45
C ARG A 236 20.08 -19.87 8.63
N ALA A 237 20.95 -20.20 9.57
CA ALA A 237 22.14 -19.39 9.83
C ALA A 237 23.10 -19.40 8.63
N ALA A 238 23.30 -20.55 7.99
CA ALA A 238 24.07 -20.63 6.76
C ALA A 238 23.41 -19.88 5.60
N ALA A 239 22.08 -19.94 5.48
CA ALA A 239 21.34 -19.20 4.46
C ALA A 239 21.52 -17.68 4.64
N LEU A 240 21.42 -17.15 5.85
CA LEU A 240 21.63 -15.74 6.15
C LEU A 240 23.08 -15.31 5.86
N ARG A 241 24.08 -16.11 6.25
CA ARG A 241 25.50 -15.83 5.90
C ARG A 241 25.73 -15.80 4.40
N ALA A 242 25.06 -16.68 3.65
CA ALA A 242 25.14 -16.67 2.19
C ALA A 242 24.45 -15.42 1.59
N ALA A 243 23.33 -14.99 2.15
CA ALA A 243 22.65 -13.75 1.74
C ALA A 243 23.54 -12.51 1.94
N ASP A 244 24.38 -12.46 2.96
CA ASP A 244 25.31 -11.35 3.19
C ASP A 244 26.38 -11.21 2.09
N ARG A 245 26.63 -12.28 1.32
CA ARG A 245 27.55 -12.28 0.16
C ARG A 245 26.90 -11.79 -1.13
N LEU A 246 25.57 -11.62 -1.16
CA LEU A 246 24.86 -11.09 -2.32
C LEU A 246 25.16 -9.58 -2.53
N PRO A 247 24.96 -9.05 -3.75
CA PRO A 247 24.93 -7.63 -4.00
C PRO A 247 23.96 -6.91 -3.06
N VAL A 248 24.27 -5.65 -2.69
CA VAL A 248 23.53 -4.89 -1.67
C VAL A 248 22.04 -4.77 -1.98
N ASP A 249 21.68 -4.60 -3.24
CA ASP A 249 20.30 -4.52 -3.75
C ASP A 249 19.50 -5.81 -3.58
N GLN A 250 20.16 -6.96 -3.51
CA GLN A 250 19.52 -8.28 -3.42
C GLN A 250 19.50 -8.85 -1.99
N ARG A 251 20.41 -8.40 -1.11
CA ARG A 251 20.53 -8.92 0.27
C ARG A 251 19.23 -8.86 1.03
N ALA A 252 18.58 -7.72 0.97
CA ALA A 252 17.37 -7.44 1.73
C ALA A 252 16.25 -8.42 1.39
N ALA A 253 15.97 -8.61 0.11
CA ALA A 253 14.92 -9.51 -0.35
C ALA A 253 15.24 -10.98 -0.03
N ALA A 254 16.51 -11.37 -0.18
CA ALA A 254 16.95 -12.72 0.17
C ALA A 254 16.78 -13.01 1.67
N ARG A 255 17.21 -12.09 2.55
CA ARG A 255 17.09 -12.25 4.01
C ARG A 255 15.62 -12.34 4.44
N GLU A 256 14.74 -11.52 3.88
CA GLU A 256 13.31 -11.59 4.15
C GLU A 256 12.69 -12.91 3.70
N THR A 257 13.10 -13.42 2.54
CA THR A 257 12.63 -14.72 2.05
C THR A 257 13.07 -15.86 2.98
N ILE A 258 14.31 -15.82 3.46
CA ILE A 258 14.86 -16.81 4.41
C ILE A 258 14.10 -16.75 5.74
N LEU A 259 13.71 -15.54 6.17
CA LEU A 259 13.02 -15.29 7.44
C LEU A 259 11.49 -15.39 7.33
N ALA A 260 10.92 -15.67 6.16
CA ALA A 260 9.47 -15.68 5.96
C ALA A 260 8.70 -16.63 6.90
N GLY A 261 9.33 -17.69 7.38
CA GLY A 261 8.79 -18.62 8.38
C GLY A 261 9.16 -18.28 9.83
N ASP A 262 9.98 -17.27 10.06
CA ASP A 262 10.42 -16.81 11.37
C ASP A 262 9.93 -15.38 11.61
N ARG A 263 8.78 -15.27 12.25
CA ARG A 263 8.13 -13.97 12.47
C ARG A 263 9.00 -13.01 13.26
N GLU A 264 9.64 -13.48 14.34
CA GLU A 264 10.45 -12.61 15.19
C GLU A 264 11.79 -12.23 14.53
N GLY A 265 12.43 -13.16 13.81
CA GLY A 265 13.62 -12.88 13.01
C GLY A 265 13.33 -11.86 11.90
N LEU A 266 12.20 -12.01 11.20
CA LEU A 266 11.75 -11.04 10.18
C LEU A 266 11.49 -9.66 10.79
N ARG A 267 10.78 -9.60 11.92
CA ARG A 267 10.52 -8.36 12.66
C ARG A 267 11.82 -7.64 13.02
N THR A 268 12.76 -8.37 13.61
CA THR A 268 14.07 -7.83 13.99
C THR A 268 14.85 -7.29 12.79
N GLU A 269 14.88 -8.03 11.69
CA GLU A 269 15.53 -7.62 10.44
C GLU A 269 14.92 -6.32 9.86
N LEU A 270 13.59 -6.22 9.84
CA LEU A 270 12.90 -5.04 9.33
C LEU A 270 13.15 -3.81 10.23
N LEU A 271 13.13 -3.99 11.55
CA LEU A 271 13.38 -2.91 12.51
C LEU A 271 14.84 -2.41 12.45
N ALA A 272 15.80 -3.29 12.25
CA ALA A 272 17.22 -2.92 12.11
C ALA A 272 17.49 -2.00 10.90
N ARG A 273 16.64 -2.06 9.88
CA ARG A 273 16.75 -1.25 8.65
C ARG A 273 15.81 -0.06 8.62
N ALA A 274 14.95 0.08 9.63
CA ALA A 274 13.89 1.07 9.65
C ALA A 274 14.39 2.52 9.62
N ASP A 275 15.54 2.81 10.23
CA ASP A 275 16.08 4.17 10.28
C ASP A 275 16.61 4.64 8.91
N ALA A 276 17.11 3.71 8.08
CA ALA A 276 17.60 4.03 6.73
C ALA A 276 16.47 4.16 5.69
N GLN A 277 15.37 3.39 5.84
CA GLN A 277 14.26 3.32 4.90
C GLN A 277 12.92 3.18 5.64
N PRO A 278 12.50 4.19 6.41
CA PRO A 278 11.39 4.06 7.34
C PRO A 278 10.06 3.73 6.67
N GLU A 279 9.75 4.34 5.52
CA GLU A 279 8.50 4.11 4.80
C GLU A 279 8.42 2.68 4.23
N ALA A 280 9.49 2.24 3.56
CA ALA A 280 9.55 0.91 2.99
C ALA A 280 9.50 -0.18 4.08
N MET A 281 10.18 0.02 5.21
CA MET A 281 10.17 -0.93 6.32
C MET A 281 8.82 -0.94 7.04
N ALA A 282 8.16 0.21 7.19
CA ALA A 282 6.82 0.28 7.75
C ALA A 282 5.80 -0.50 6.90
N GLU A 283 5.86 -0.39 5.57
CA GLU A 283 4.98 -1.17 4.68
C GLU A 283 5.20 -2.68 4.84
N ARG A 284 6.46 -3.11 4.96
CA ARG A 284 6.81 -4.53 5.15
C ARG A 284 6.38 -5.04 6.52
N LEU A 285 6.55 -4.24 7.57
CA LEU A 285 6.04 -4.54 8.91
C LEU A 285 4.52 -4.69 8.92
N LEU A 286 3.80 -3.82 8.20
CA LEU A 286 2.36 -3.92 8.03
C LEU A 286 1.95 -5.20 7.30
N ALA A 287 2.63 -5.53 6.20
CA ALA A 287 2.38 -6.76 5.45
C ALA A 287 2.64 -8.02 6.29
N ALA A 288 3.61 -7.96 7.21
CA ALA A 288 3.91 -9.02 8.16
C ALA A 288 3.00 -9.04 9.42
N GLY A 289 2.09 -8.06 9.55
CA GLY A 289 1.15 -7.97 10.66
C GLY A 289 1.64 -7.21 11.90
N TYR A 290 2.78 -6.53 11.83
CA TYR A 290 3.37 -5.74 12.93
C TYR A 290 2.96 -4.26 12.86
N ARG A 291 1.67 -4.01 13.04
CA ARG A 291 1.09 -2.66 12.88
C ARG A 291 1.67 -1.64 13.86
N ASP A 292 1.89 -2.04 15.11
CA ASP A 292 2.40 -1.13 16.14
C ASP A 292 3.86 -0.76 15.90
N ASP A 293 4.68 -1.72 15.46
CA ASP A 293 6.07 -1.45 15.06
C ASP A 293 6.14 -0.51 13.86
N ALA A 294 5.29 -0.74 12.85
CA ALA A 294 5.20 0.15 11.68
C ALA A 294 4.84 1.59 12.08
N ARG A 295 3.87 1.76 13.01
CA ARG A 295 3.51 3.06 13.57
C ARG A 295 4.67 3.70 14.32
N ALA A 296 5.38 2.92 15.15
CA ALA A 296 6.53 3.39 15.90
C ALA A 296 7.68 3.87 14.97
N VAL A 297 7.95 3.11 13.90
CA VAL A 297 8.93 3.48 12.87
C VAL A 297 8.54 4.80 12.20
N LEU A 298 7.30 4.90 11.70
CA LEU A 298 6.82 6.11 11.03
C LEU A 298 6.76 7.30 11.98
N ARG A 299 6.43 7.11 13.26
CA ARG A 299 6.41 8.18 14.27
C ARG A 299 7.79 8.77 14.50
N ARG A 300 8.83 7.93 14.58
CA ARG A 300 10.21 8.40 14.65
C ARG A 300 10.61 9.18 13.40
N ALA A 301 10.34 8.61 12.23
CA ALA A 301 10.65 9.25 10.95
C ALA A 301 9.92 10.59 10.76
N ALA A 302 8.65 10.68 11.19
CA ALA A 302 7.81 11.87 11.04
C ALA A 302 8.09 12.96 12.10
N THR A 303 9.00 12.73 13.06
CA THR A 303 9.21 13.63 14.20
C THR A 303 9.54 15.06 13.78
N ASP A 304 10.32 15.24 12.71
CA ASP A 304 10.74 16.54 12.21
C ASP A 304 10.24 16.84 10.78
N LEU A 305 9.34 15.99 10.26
CA LEU A 305 8.78 16.16 8.93
C LEU A 305 7.49 17.00 8.96
N PRO A 306 7.19 17.75 7.89
CA PRO A 306 5.93 18.49 7.77
C PRO A 306 4.73 17.54 7.61
N VAL A 307 3.52 18.08 7.83
CA VAL A 307 2.25 17.33 7.70
C VAL A 307 2.13 16.64 6.34
N GLY A 308 2.59 17.28 5.24
CA GLY A 308 2.48 16.75 3.88
C GLY A 308 3.50 15.68 3.51
N ALA A 309 4.49 15.37 4.35
CA ALA A 309 5.50 14.36 4.03
C ALA A 309 4.88 12.94 3.94
N PRO A 310 5.36 12.07 3.04
CA PRO A 310 4.79 10.74 2.84
C PRO A 310 4.75 9.90 4.11
N ALA A 311 5.83 9.85 4.89
CA ALA A 311 5.89 9.14 6.16
C ALA A 311 4.85 9.66 7.17
N THR A 312 4.68 10.99 7.24
CA THR A 312 3.67 11.63 8.09
C THR A 312 2.26 11.26 7.66
N GLN A 313 1.95 11.38 6.38
CA GLN A 313 0.63 11.03 5.84
C GLN A 313 0.31 9.54 6.09
N ARG A 314 1.30 8.68 5.90
CA ARG A 314 1.12 7.25 6.18
C ARG A 314 0.87 6.98 7.66
N LEU A 315 1.59 7.65 8.55
CA LEU A 315 1.38 7.56 9.99
C LEU A 315 -0.04 7.98 10.37
N LEU A 316 -0.51 9.14 9.88
CA LEU A 316 -1.84 9.65 10.14
C LEU A 316 -2.93 8.68 9.65
N TYR A 317 -2.75 8.10 8.47
CA TYR A 317 -3.63 7.06 7.96
C TYR A 317 -3.70 5.84 8.90
N LEU A 318 -2.57 5.40 9.44
CA LEU A 318 -2.50 4.26 10.36
C LEU A 318 -3.06 4.55 11.75
N MET A 319 -3.01 5.80 12.19
CA MET A 319 -3.65 6.25 13.43
C MET A 319 -5.18 6.08 13.35
N GLY A 320 -5.75 6.34 12.17
CA GLY A 320 -7.18 6.25 11.94
C GLY A 320 -8.00 7.29 12.72
N PRO A 321 -9.34 7.16 12.71
CA PRO A 321 -10.23 8.17 13.29
C PRO A 321 -10.30 8.17 14.83
N ARG A 322 -9.66 7.19 15.47
CA ARG A 322 -9.57 7.06 16.94
C ARG A 322 -8.16 6.64 17.33
N PRO A 323 -7.22 7.57 17.35
CA PRO A 323 -5.83 7.30 17.68
C PRO A 323 -5.70 6.79 19.13
N ALA A 324 -4.64 6.03 19.38
CA ALA A 324 -4.25 5.68 20.74
C ALA A 324 -3.78 6.94 21.52
N ALA A 325 -3.82 6.89 22.84
CA ALA A 325 -3.40 8.01 23.69
C ALA A 325 -1.96 8.47 23.40
N GLU A 326 -1.09 7.53 23.05
CA GLU A 326 0.30 7.78 22.68
C GLU A 326 0.42 8.60 21.39
N ASP A 327 -0.41 8.29 20.38
CA ASP A 327 -0.45 9.04 19.12
C ASP A 327 -1.00 10.45 19.32
N LEU A 328 -2.06 10.59 20.13
CA LEU A 328 -2.56 11.91 20.52
C LEU A 328 -1.50 12.72 21.29
N GLY A 329 -0.71 12.07 22.15
CA GLY A 329 0.43 12.68 22.83
C GLY A 329 1.48 13.18 21.85
N TRP A 330 1.82 12.38 20.84
CA TRP A 330 2.74 12.75 19.78
C TRP A 330 2.20 13.94 18.95
N LEU A 331 0.93 13.93 18.56
CA LEU A 331 0.29 15.05 17.85
C LEU A 331 0.33 16.33 18.69
N LYS A 332 0.07 16.26 20.01
CA LYS A 332 0.18 17.41 20.92
C LYS A 332 1.59 18.01 20.95
N GLN A 333 2.63 17.19 20.90
CA GLN A 333 4.01 17.69 20.81
C GLN A 333 4.29 18.33 19.45
N ARG A 334 3.78 17.74 18.36
CA ARG A 334 4.02 18.26 17.00
C ARG A 334 3.38 19.64 16.78
N MET A 335 2.17 19.86 17.27
CA MET A 335 1.49 21.15 17.08
C MET A 335 2.13 22.33 17.82
N THR A 336 3.09 22.07 18.73
CA THR A 336 3.83 23.13 19.45
C THR A 336 5.23 23.38 18.88
N ARG A 337 5.66 22.60 17.86
CA ARG A 337 6.99 22.70 17.25
C ARG A 337 6.92 23.40 15.89
N GLY A 338 8.05 23.95 15.47
CA GLY A 338 8.19 24.62 14.18
C GLY A 338 7.66 26.05 14.17
N ASP A 339 7.54 26.62 13.00
CA ASP A 339 7.00 27.96 12.81
C ASP A 339 5.46 28.00 12.91
N ALA A 340 4.88 29.21 12.85
CA ALA A 340 3.44 29.39 12.97
C ALA A 340 2.64 28.72 11.86
N ALA A 341 3.22 28.51 10.68
CA ALA A 341 2.54 27.85 9.56
C ALA A 341 2.51 26.33 9.77
N GLU A 342 3.63 25.74 10.21
CA GLU A 342 3.70 24.33 10.59
C GLU A 342 2.77 24.01 11.76
N GLN A 343 2.85 24.81 12.85
CA GLN A 343 1.96 24.64 14.00
C GLN A 343 0.50 24.67 13.59
N ARG A 344 0.10 25.59 12.72
CA ARG A 344 -1.27 25.65 12.18
C ARG A 344 -1.67 24.38 11.44
N GLY A 345 -0.80 23.83 10.59
CA GLY A 345 -1.03 22.57 9.90
C GLY A 345 -1.30 21.44 10.89
N TRP A 346 -0.48 21.33 11.92
CA TRP A 346 -0.62 20.31 12.96
C TRP A 346 -1.84 20.52 13.86
N LEU A 347 -2.25 21.76 14.13
CA LEU A 347 -3.51 22.04 14.83
C LEU A 347 -4.72 21.50 14.10
N GLY A 348 -4.74 21.63 12.76
CA GLY A 348 -5.78 21.05 11.92
C GLY A 348 -5.83 19.53 12.05
N VAL A 349 -4.69 18.86 11.89
CA VAL A 349 -4.57 17.40 12.04
C VAL A 349 -5.01 16.94 13.43
N TYR A 350 -4.56 17.62 14.49
CA TYR A 350 -4.96 17.27 15.85
C TYR A 350 -6.48 17.39 16.05
N ALA A 351 -7.07 18.47 15.52
CA ALA A 351 -8.52 18.70 15.62
C ALA A 351 -9.36 17.62 14.91
N GLU A 352 -8.82 16.98 13.87
CA GLU A 352 -9.48 15.88 13.15
C GLU A 352 -9.40 14.54 13.89
N HIS A 353 -8.39 14.37 14.74
CA HIS A 353 -8.08 13.09 15.38
C HIS A 353 -8.50 12.99 16.84
N ASP A 354 -8.71 14.11 17.54
CA ASP A 354 -9.18 14.09 18.91
C ASP A 354 -10.70 14.33 18.97
N ARG A 355 -11.30 14.09 20.13
CA ARG A 355 -12.71 14.42 20.36
C ARG A 355 -12.90 15.92 20.28
N PRO A 356 -14.00 16.40 19.67
CA PRO A 356 -14.19 17.84 19.45
C PRO A 356 -14.09 18.71 20.71
N ALA A 357 -14.58 18.22 21.86
CA ALA A 357 -14.51 18.96 23.11
C ALA A 357 -13.08 19.06 23.66
N GLU A 358 -12.33 17.97 23.64
CA GLU A 358 -10.93 17.93 24.06
C GLU A 358 -10.06 18.78 23.13
N ALA A 359 -10.24 18.62 21.80
CA ALA A 359 -9.53 19.43 20.82
C ALA A 359 -9.81 20.93 21.02
N LEU A 360 -11.06 21.32 21.23
CA LEU A 360 -11.45 22.70 21.52
C LEU A 360 -10.71 23.25 22.75
N ALA A 361 -10.68 22.48 23.85
CA ALA A 361 -10.02 22.88 25.10
C ALA A 361 -8.50 23.07 24.92
N VAL A 362 -7.86 22.20 24.14
CA VAL A 362 -6.42 22.29 23.82
C VAL A 362 -6.14 23.49 22.93
N LEU A 363 -6.89 23.67 21.84
CA LEU A 363 -6.72 24.78 20.91
C LEU A 363 -6.99 26.14 21.57
N ALA A 364 -7.87 26.20 22.57
CA ALA A 364 -8.16 27.42 23.30
C ALA A 364 -6.96 27.96 24.10
N ARG A 365 -6.05 27.06 24.50
CA ARG A 365 -4.83 27.40 25.28
C ARG A 365 -3.59 27.53 24.42
N HIS A 366 -3.68 27.24 23.12
CA HIS A 366 -2.54 27.29 22.22
C HIS A 366 -2.10 28.75 21.95
N PRO A 367 -0.79 29.06 21.79
CA PRO A 367 -0.31 30.42 21.49
C PRO A 367 -0.99 31.04 20.25
N LEU A 368 -1.35 30.25 19.27
CA LEU A 368 -2.03 30.71 18.06
C LEU A 368 -3.56 30.79 18.20
N ALA A 369 -4.12 30.60 19.38
CA ALA A 369 -5.58 30.54 19.61
C ALA A 369 -6.35 31.77 19.12
N ALA A 370 -5.68 32.94 19.11
CA ALA A 370 -6.27 34.20 18.67
C ALA A 370 -6.15 34.47 17.16
N ARG A 371 -5.46 33.62 16.40
CA ARG A 371 -5.40 33.75 14.93
C ARG A 371 -6.75 33.44 14.30
N THR A 372 -7.11 34.15 13.25
CA THR A 372 -8.41 34.01 12.56
C THR A 372 -8.66 32.57 12.09
N ASP A 373 -7.68 31.93 11.48
CA ASP A 373 -7.76 30.56 10.98
C ASP A 373 -7.96 29.52 12.11
N VAL A 374 -7.26 29.70 13.23
CA VAL A 374 -7.43 28.84 14.43
C VAL A 374 -8.77 29.12 15.12
N MET A 375 -9.21 30.37 15.16
CA MET A 375 -10.55 30.71 15.68
C MET A 375 -11.68 30.08 14.84
N LEU A 376 -11.57 30.05 13.51
CA LEU A 376 -12.52 29.36 12.64
C LEU A 376 -12.55 27.85 12.93
N LEU A 377 -11.38 27.22 13.13
CA LEU A 377 -11.28 25.82 13.54
C LEU A 377 -11.94 25.59 14.92
N ARG A 378 -11.66 26.46 15.89
CA ARG A 378 -12.30 26.40 17.22
C ARG A 378 -13.82 26.57 17.16
N LEU A 379 -14.31 27.44 16.27
CA LEU A 379 -15.77 27.60 16.06
C LEU A 379 -16.40 26.31 15.50
N ALA A 380 -15.74 25.66 14.54
CA ALA A 380 -16.18 24.38 13.99
C ALA A 380 -16.20 23.27 15.05
N LEU A 381 -15.14 23.22 15.90
CA LEU A 381 -15.06 22.27 17.01
C LEU A 381 -16.13 22.52 18.08
N ALA A 382 -16.41 23.77 18.43
CA ALA A 382 -17.48 24.13 19.36
C ALA A 382 -18.86 23.66 18.84
N ARG A 383 -19.11 23.84 17.55
CA ARG A 383 -20.31 23.31 16.91
C ARG A 383 -20.38 21.78 16.94
N ALA A 384 -19.28 21.10 16.62
CA ALA A 384 -19.19 19.63 16.63
C ALA A 384 -19.35 19.05 18.05
N ALA A 385 -18.84 19.75 19.06
CA ALA A 385 -18.96 19.41 20.47
C ALA A 385 -20.34 19.74 21.07
N GLY A 386 -21.17 20.52 20.38
CA GLY A 386 -22.43 21.06 20.91
C GLY A 386 -22.25 22.15 21.96
N ASP A 387 -21.04 22.72 22.09
CA ASP A 387 -20.72 23.79 23.06
C ASP A 387 -21.13 25.16 22.50
N ALA A 388 -22.39 25.51 22.71
CA ALA A 388 -22.93 26.78 22.25
C ALA A 388 -22.30 27.99 22.96
N ALA A 389 -21.80 27.85 24.19
CA ALA A 389 -21.19 28.97 24.93
C ALA A 389 -19.83 29.32 24.34
N ALA A 390 -18.96 28.31 24.17
CA ALA A 390 -17.68 28.48 23.49
C ALA A 390 -17.87 29.01 22.05
N GLY A 391 -18.85 28.45 21.33
CA GLY A 391 -19.20 28.89 19.97
C GLY A 391 -19.53 30.39 19.91
N ARG A 392 -20.38 30.88 20.82
CA ARG A 392 -20.72 32.34 20.90
C ARG A 392 -19.50 33.20 21.20
N THR A 393 -18.66 32.78 22.14
CA THR A 393 -17.43 33.52 22.52
C THR A 393 -16.46 33.62 21.36
N VAL A 394 -16.21 32.53 20.66
CA VAL A 394 -15.31 32.50 19.49
C VAL A 394 -15.89 33.32 18.34
N LEU A 395 -17.20 33.20 18.08
CA LEU A 395 -17.89 33.96 17.04
C LEU A 395 -17.81 35.47 17.32
N ALA A 396 -18.05 35.89 18.57
CA ALA A 396 -17.94 37.32 18.94
C ALA A 396 -16.51 37.83 18.65
N GLY A 397 -15.47 37.09 19.02
CA GLY A 397 -14.09 37.45 18.72
C GLY A 397 -13.74 37.48 17.22
N LEU A 398 -14.40 36.65 16.39
CA LEU A 398 -14.27 36.69 14.93
C LEU A 398 -14.99 37.91 14.33
N LEU A 399 -16.09 38.32 14.95
CA LEU A 399 -16.86 39.47 14.53
C LEU A 399 -16.36 40.81 15.10
N ASP A 400 -15.37 40.80 16.02
CA ASP A 400 -14.80 42.01 16.61
C ASP A 400 -13.63 42.54 15.79
N GLY A 401 -13.85 43.61 15.00
CA GLY A 401 -12.84 44.36 14.29
C GLY A 401 -12.01 43.64 13.22
N ARG A 402 -12.27 42.35 12.95
CA ARG A 402 -11.48 41.54 11.99
C ARG A 402 -12.03 41.62 10.58
N ALA A 403 -11.18 41.90 9.60
CA ALA A 403 -11.50 41.69 8.19
C ALA A 403 -11.37 40.20 7.87
N LEU A 404 -12.40 39.61 7.27
CA LEU A 404 -12.41 38.23 6.83
C LEU A 404 -12.50 38.20 5.29
N ASP A 405 -11.67 37.38 4.66
CA ASP A 405 -11.76 37.15 3.22
C ASP A 405 -12.94 36.23 2.85
N ALA A 406 -13.16 36.05 1.55
CA ALA A 406 -14.25 35.25 1.04
C ALA A 406 -14.20 33.78 1.50
N ALA A 407 -13.00 33.19 1.62
CA ALA A 407 -12.84 31.79 2.08
C ALA A 407 -13.12 31.68 3.57
N GLN A 408 -12.61 32.61 4.36
CA GLN A 408 -12.84 32.71 5.80
C GLN A 408 -14.32 32.95 6.12
N MET A 409 -15.00 33.78 5.34
CA MET A 409 -16.45 34.00 5.49
C MET A 409 -17.27 32.75 5.18
N ARG A 410 -16.89 31.98 4.18
CA ARG A 410 -17.51 30.67 3.91
C ARG A 410 -17.30 29.69 5.07
N ALA A 411 -16.07 29.61 5.58
CA ALA A 411 -15.72 28.77 6.73
C ALA A 411 -16.49 29.18 8.00
N LEU A 412 -16.58 30.48 8.28
CA LEU A 412 -17.36 31.02 9.39
C LEU A 412 -18.84 30.62 9.26
N SER A 413 -19.39 30.78 8.07
CA SER A 413 -20.79 30.43 7.81
C SER A 413 -21.11 28.97 8.00
N ALA A 414 -20.18 28.09 7.55
CA ALA A 414 -20.29 26.64 7.72
C ALA A 414 -20.17 26.22 9.19
N ALA A 415 -19.36 26.94 9.97
CA ALA A 415 -19.10 26.63 11.38
C ALA A 415 -20.03 27.36 12.37
N ALA A 416 -20.77 28.36 11.92
CA ALA A 416 -21.65 29.15 12.78
C ALA A 416 -22.71 28.27 13.49
N PRO A 417 -23.12 28.63 14.73
CA PRO A 417 -24.19 27.97 15.43
C PRO A 417 -25.49 27.93 14.64
N ALA A 418 -26.26 26.85 14.77
CA ALA A 418 -27.54 26.71 14.07
C ALA A 418 -28.57 27.76 14.48
N ARG A 419 -28.45 28.29 15.69
CA ARG A 419 -29.29 29.37 16.21
C ARG A 419 -28.38 30.55 16.56
N LEU A 420 -28.47 31.60 15.77
CA LEU A 420 -27.83 32.89 16.00
C LEU A 420 -28.86 33.85 16.56
N ASP A 421 -28.43 34.79 17.39
CA ASP A 421 -29.28 35.93 17.68
C ASP A 421 -29.36 36.87 16.46
N PRO A 422 -30.41 37.73 16.34
CA PRO A 422 -30.59 38.59 15.18
C PRO A 422 -29.40 39.54 14.94
N ALA A 423 -28.71 39.98 15.98
CA ALA A 423 -27.55 40.85 15.85
C ALA A 423 -26.36 40.14 15.26
N GLN A 424 -26.08 38.91 15.69
CA GLN A 424 -25.03 38.04 15.14
C GLN A 424 -25.32 37.68 13.69
N ALA A 425 -26.57 37.27 13.37
CA ALA A 425 -26.99 36.97 12.02
C ALA A 425 -26.78 38.16 11.09
N GLY A 426 -27.21 39.33 11.49
CA GLY A 426 -27.03 40.57 10.73
C GLY A 426 -25.54 40.98 10.61
N ALA A 427 -24.71 40.74 11.63
CA ALA A 427 -23.28 41.00 11.56
C ALA A 427 -22.56 40.07 10.55
N ILE A 428 -22.94 38.80 10.52
CA ILE A 428 -22.41 37.84 9.55
C ILE A 428 -22.87 38.22 8.14
N ALA A 429 -24.14 38.50 7.95
CA ALA A 429 -24.69 38.89 6.66
C ALA A 429 -24.00 40.14 6.08
N ARG A 430 -23.83 41.19 6.90
CA ARG A 430 -23.09 42.41 6.48
C ARG A 430 -21.69 42.08 6.01
N ARG A 431 -20.95 41.19 6.71
CA ARG A 431 -19.60 40.80 6.34
C ARG A 431 -19.53 39.93 5.09
N ARG A 432 -20.54 39.06 4.86
CA ARG A 432 -20.65 38.31 3.61
C ARG A 432 -20.86 39.24 2.41
N VAL A 433 -21.71 40.24 2.57
CA VAL A 433 -21.90 41.28 1.54
C VAL A 433 -20.60 42.02 1.29
N ALA A 434 -19.88 42.45 2.34
CA ALA A 434 -18.60 43.16 2.21
C ALA A 434 -17.50 42.30 1.59
N ALA A 435 -17.52 41.00 1.83
CA ALA A 435 -16.57 40.03 1.25
C ALA A 435 -16.95 39.52 -0.16
N GLY A 436 -18.07 39.98 -0.72
CA GLY A 436 -18.55 39.56 -2.05
C GLY A 436 -19.06 38.12 -2.12
N VAL A 437 -19.45 37.52 -0.99
CA VAL A 437 -19.96 36.14 -0.88
C VAL A 437 -21.38 36.09 -0.29
N ALA A 438 -22.15 37.16 -0.45
CA ALA A 438 -23.54 37.23 -0.04
C ALA A 438 -24.40 36.22 -0.81
N ASP A 439 -25.40 35.67 -0.12
CA ASP A 439 -26.50 34.94 -0.75
C ASP A 439 -27.84 35.67 -0.56
N PRO A 440 -28.89 35.29 -1.27
CA PRO A 440 -30.20 35.95 -1.13
C PRO A 440 -30.73 35.97 0.30
N ARG A 441 -30.43 34.98 1.13
CA ARG A 441 -30.84 34.89 2.52
C ARG A 441 -30.17 35.96 3.40
N ASP A 442 -28.92 36.33 3.09
CA ASP A 442 -28.25 37.40 3.82
C ASP A 442 -28.96 38.73 3.72
N GLN A 443 -29.52 39.03 2.55
CA GLN A 443 -30.31 40.25 2.33
C GLN A 443 -31.60 40.24 3.16
N LEU A 444 -32.24 39.07 3.29
CA LEU A 444 -33.43 38.93 4.15
C LEU A 444 -33.06 39.08 5.64
N ASP A 445 -31.96 38.49 6.09
CA ASP A 445 -31.45 38.60 7.48
C ASP A 445 -31.06 40.08 7.80
N LEU A 446 -30.47 40.78 6.85
CA LEU A 446 -30.17 42.21 6.98
C LEU A 446 -31.44 43.07 7.01
N ALA A 447 -32.44 42.71 6.22
CA ALA A 447 -33.73 43.36 6.24
C ALA A 447 -34.42 43.21 7.60
N TRP A 448 -34.45 42.00 8.17
CA TRP A 448 -34.96 41.77 9.53
C TRP A 448 -34.17 42.55 10.60
N THR A 449 -32.85 42.58 10.46
CA THR A 449 -31.98 43.35 11.39
C THR A 449 -32.30 44.84 11.35
N ALA A 450 -32.44 45.42 10.15
CA ALA A 450 -32.81 46.82 9.96
C ALA A 450 -34.21 47.11 10.48
N TRP A 451 -35.19 46.22 10.19
CA TRP A 451 -36.56 46.33 10.67
C TRP A 451 -36.63 46.34 12.20
N ASN A 452 -35.95 45.40 12.87
CA ASN A 452 -35.89 45.30 14.32
C ASN A 452 -35.20 46.51 14.98
N ALA A 453 -34.23 47.12 14.27
CA ALA A 453 -33.59 48.36 14.69
C ALA A 453 -34.46 49.63 14.43
N GLY A 454 -35.63 49.48 13.82
CA GLY A 454 -36.51 50.60 13.46
C GLY A 454 -36.18 51.30 12.15
N ASP A 455 -35.13 50.84 11.43
CA ASP A 455 -34.75 51.39 10.13
C ASP A 455 -35.60 50.75 9.00
N ALA A 456 -36.81 51.28 8.84
CA ALA A 456 -37.71 50.80 7.80
C ALA A 456 -37.19 51.09 6.37
N LYS A 457 -36.43 52.21 6.17
CA LYS A 457 -35.87 52.52 4.85
C LYS A 457 -34.74 51.55 4.47
N GLY A 458 -33.82 51.25 5.40
CA GLY A 458 -32.78 50.25 5.19
C GLY A 458 -33.37 48.87 4.95
N ALA A 459 -34.40 48.46 5.72
CA ALA A 459 -35.13 47.22 5.50
C ALA A 459 -35.73 47.12 4.10
N ALA A 460 -36.37 48.20 3.61
CA ALA A 460 -36.94 48.26 2.26
C ALA A 460 -35.88 48.12 1.16
N GLY A 461 -34.68 48.65 1.38
CA GLY A 461 -33.55 48.47 0.46
C GLY A 461 -33.14 47.00 0.32
N TRP A 462 -32.82 46.36 1.43
CA TRP A 462 -32.44 44.95 1.46
C TRP A 462 -33.50 44.01 0.91
N LEU A 463 -34.79 44.28 1.20
CA LEU A 463 -35.91 43.48 0.68
C LEU A 463 -36.07 43.63 -0.83
N ARG A 464 -35.81 44.80 -1.40
CA ARG A 464 -35.89 44.97 -2.86
C ARG A 464 -34.84 44.12 -3.55
N ASP A 465 -33.61 44.13 -3.03
CA ASP A 465 -32.51 43.34 -3.59
C ASP A 465 -32.80 41.84 -3.45
N HIS A 466 -33.27 41.40 -2.28
CA HIS A 466 -33.70 40.02 -2.06
C HIS A 466 -34.81 39.56 -3.01
N LEU A 467 -35.88 40.37 -3.11
CA LEU A 467 -37.06 40.06 -3.95
C LEU A 467 -36.78 40.19 -5.45
N ALA A 468 -35.67 40.84 -5.86
CA ALA A 468 -35.20 40.80 -7.23
C ALA A 468 -34.64 39.42 -7.59
N ALA A 469 -33.96 38.77 -6.65
CA ALA A 469 -33.40 37.43 -6.81
C ALA A 469 -34.44 36.32 -6.50
N ALA A 470 -35.30 36.52 -5.51
CA ALA A 470 -36.32 35.58 -5.04
C ALA A 470 -37.72 36.21 -4.99
N PRO A 471 -38.37 36.48 -6.13
CA PRO A 471 -39.59 37.27 -6.22
C PRO A 471 -40.83 36.64 -5.57
N THR A 472 -40.77 35.37 -5.25
CA THR A 472 -41.88 34.58 -4.66
C THR A 472 -41.66 34.22 -3.19
N ASP A 473 -40.56 34.71 -2.58
CA ASP A 473 -40.26 34.42 -1.16
C ASP A 473 -41.35 35.07 -0.26
N LEU A 474 -42.22 34.22 0.28
CA LEU A 474 -43.35 34.62 1.09
C LEU A 474 -42.95 35.36 2.38
N PRO A 475 -41.95 34.93 3.18
CA PRO A 475 -41.43 35.70 4.30
C PRO A 475 -40.99 37.11 3.92
N ALA A 476 -40.23 37.25 2.84
CA ALA A 476 -39.76 38.56 2.36
C ALA A 476 -40.89 39.45 1.89
N LEU A 477 -41.86 38.90 1.15
CA LEU A 477 -43.06 39.63 0.70
C LEU A 477 -43.88 40.15 1.88
N ARG A 478 -44.04 39.34 2.93
CA ARG A 478 -44.75 39.76 4.16
C ARG A 478 -44.01 40.87 4.90
N LEU A 479 -42.70 40.70 5.10
CA LEU A 479 -41.89 41.72 5.74
C LEU A 479 -41.89 43.02 4.92
N MET A 480 -41.80 42.96 3.59
CA MET A 480 -41.88 44.13 2.72
C MET A 480 -43.24 44.82 2.87
N ALA A 481 -44.35 44.09 3.00
CA ALA A 481 -45.67 44.69 3.26
C ALA A 481 -45.71 45.44 4.60
N ASP A 482 -45.10 44.88 5.66
CA ASP A 482 -45.01 45.53 6.97
C ASP A 482 -44.13 46.79 6.91
N VAL A 483 -43.03 46.72 6.23
CA VAL A 483 -42.10 47.84 6.02
C VAL A 483 -42.79 48.96 5.23
N GLN A 484 -43.48 48.62 4.15
CA GLN A 484 -44.21 49.61 3.34
C GLN A 484 -45.41 50.18 4.06
N ALA A 485 -46.09 49.39 4.89
CA ALA A 485 -47.18 49.92 5.76
C ALA A 485 -46.63 50.99 6.72
N ARG A 486 -45.44 50.83 7.27
CA ARG A 486 -44.79 51.80 8.15
C ARG A 486 -44.33 53.07 7.40
N LEU A 487 -43.85 52.93 6.17
CA LEU A 487 -43.27 54.03 5.38
C LEU A 487 -44.32 54.85 4.65
N GLY A 488 -45.35 54.23 4.10
CA GLY A 488 -46.35 54.87 3.23
C GLY A 488 -47.79 54.43 3.48
N GLY A 489 -48.04 53.78 4.61
CA GLY A 489 -49.40 53.37 5.01
C GLY A 489 -49.91 52.14 4.26
N THR A 490 -51.19 51.85 4.46
CA THR A 490 -51.85 50.67 3.91
C THR A 490 -51.88 50.63 2.38
N ALA A 491 -51.94 51.79 1.73
CA ALA A 491 -51.90 51.87 0.27
C ALA A 491 -50.57 51.40 -0.32
N ALA A 492 -49.44 51.73 0.32
CA ALA A 492 -48.10 51.30 -0.10
C ALA A 492 -47.86 49.79 0.17
N ALA A 493 -48.47 49.23 1.20
CA ALA A 493 -48.38 47.82 1.54
C ALA A 493 -49.21 46.92 0.59
N ARG A 494 -50.31 47.43 0.02
CA ARG A 494 -51.28 46.64 -0.75
C ARG A 494 -50.63 45.76 -1.87
N PRO A 495 -49.81 46.30 -2.76
CA PRO A 495 -49.21 45.47 -3.83
C PRO A 495 -48.39 44.28 -3.30
N TRP A 496 -47.71 44.45 -2.17
CA TRP A 496 -46.92 43.42 -1.54
C TRP A 496 -47.77 42.36 -0.84
N LEU A 497 -48.88 42.76 -0.22
CA LEU A 497 -49.85 41.82 0.34
C LEU A 497 -50.59 41.03 -0.76
N GLU A 498 -50.90 41.62 -1.91
CA GLU A 498 -51.44 40.88 -3.05
C GLU A 498 -50.47 39.87 -3.64
N ARG A 499 -49.19 40.25 -3.77
CA ARG A 499 -48.13 39.29 -4.16
C ARG A 499 -47.97 38.15 -3.14
N ALA A 500 -47.97 38.46 -1.83
CA ALA A 500 -47.91 37.46 -0.77
C ALA A 500 -49.12 36.54 -0.80
N LEU A 501 -50.32 37.08 -1.05
CA LEU A 501 -51.57 36.31 -1.16
C LEU A 501 -51.51 35.32 -2.33
N ALA A 502 -50.95 35.73 -3.46
CA ALA A 502 -50.77 34.86 -4.64
C ALA A 502 -49.83 33.66 -4.36
N GLN A 503 -48.87 33.82 -3.46
CA GLN A 503 -47.92 32.76 -3.06
C GLN A 503 -48.39 31.92 -1.87
N THR A 504 -49.54 32.28 -1.26
CA THR A 504 -50.03 31.60 -0.06
C THR A 504 -51.03 30.51 -0.45
N PRO A 505 -50.92 29.27 0.12
CA PRO A 505 -51.87 28.19 -0.17
C PRO A 505 -53.33 28.63 -0.01
N ALA A 506 -54.19 28.17 -0.93
CA ALA A 506 -55.58 28.57 -1.00
C ALA A 506 -56.34 28.29 0.31
N GLN A 507 -56.12 27.12 0.89
CA GLN A 507 -56.74 26.70 2.15
C GLN A 507 -55.70 26.80 3.29
N SER A 508 -55.45 28.03 3.75
CA SER A 508 -54.51 28.24 4.86
C SER A 508 -54.95 29.40 5.74
N ARG A 509 -54.70 29.29 7.04
CA ARG A 509 -54.87 30.36 8.00
C ARG A 509 -54.11 31.63 7.62
N ALA A 510 -52.90 31.44 7.09
CA ALA A 510 -52.05 32.52 6.62
C ALA A 510 -52.71 33.36 5.50
N ARG A 511 -53.54 32.73 4.65
CA ARG A 511 -54.30 33.41 3.60
C ARG A 511 -55.43 34.24 4.20
N VAL A 512 -56.09 33.74 5.24
CA VAL A 512 -57.15 34.51 5.96
C VAL A 512 -56.57 35.81 6.53
N GLU A 513 -55.39 35.74 7.16
CA GLU A 513 -54.68 36.89 7.74
C GLU A 513 -54.32 37.95 6.65
N LEU A 514 -53.84 37.48 5.48
CA LEU A 514 -53.52 38.38 4.36
C LEU A 514 -54.81 39.06 3.75
N LEU A 515 -55.90 38.32 3.62
CA LEU A 515 -57.16 38.84 3.17
C LEU A 515 -57.74 39.91 4.14
N GLU A 516 -57.59 39.67 5.45
CA GLU A 516 -57.95 40.63 6.48
C GLU A 516 -57.14 41.93 6.34
N ARG A 517 -55.83 41.83 6.18
CA ARG A 517 -54.95 43.02 5.98
C ARG A 517 -55.23 43.77 4.69
N LEU A 518 -55.66 43.09 3.64
CA LEU A 518 -56.11 43.70 2.38
C LEU A 518 -57.49 44.36 2.48
N GLY A 519 -58.20 44.24 3.61
CA GLY A 519 -59.56 44.72 3.78
C GLY A 519 -60.61 43.84 3.09
N ARG A 520 -60.20 42.67 2.53
CA ARG A 520 -61.13 41.74 1.84
C ARG A 520 -61.83 40.84 2.86
N ARG A 521 -62.49 41.44 3.83
CA ARG A 521 -63.11 40.81 5.01
C ARG A 521 -64.11 39.71 4.66
N GLY A 522 -64.91 39.92 3.60
CA GLY A 522 -65.90 38.94 3.15
C GLY A 522 -65.25 37.61 2.73
N GLU A 523 -64.19 37.72 1.96
CA GLU A 523 -63.43 36.55 1.52
C GLU A 523 -62.64 35.85 2.69
N ALA A 524 -62.13 36.65 3.64
CA ALA A 524 -61.53 36.14 4.84
C ALA A 524 -62.52 35.33 5.69
N VAL A 525 -63.74 35.81 5.89
CA VAL A 525 -64.80 35.10 6.61
C VAL A 525 -65.21 33.81 5.88
N ALA A 526 -65.44 33.84 4.57
CA ALA A 526 -65.78 32.66 3.80
C ALA A 526 -64.69 31.59 3.88
N LEU A 527 -63.37 31.97 3.80
CA LEU A 527 -62.27 31.05 3.89
C LEU A 527 -62.12 30.45 5.29
N VAL A 528 -62.28 31.27 6.38
CA VAL A 528 -62.17 30.72 7.74
C VAL A 528 -63.30 29.76 8.07
N GLU A 529 -64.50 30.03 7.52
CA GLU A 529 -65.69 29.16 7.63
C GLU A 529 -65.40 27.80 6.97
N THR A 530 -64.84 27.80 5.76
CA THR A 530 -64.39 26.56 5.09
C THR A 530 -63.33 25.78 5.93
N LEU A 531 -62.31 26.48 6.41
CA LEU A 531 -61.24 25.84 7.24
C LEU A 531 -61.81 25.28 8.55
N ARG A 532 -62.82 25.90 9.15
CA ARG A 532 -63.50 25.37 10.34
C ARG A 532 -64.31 24.11 10.03
N ASN A 533 -64.98 24.07 8.88
CA ASN A 533 -65.68 22.84 8.47
C ASN A 533 -64.79 21.67 8.34
N ASP A 534 -63.52 21.87 7.88
CA ASP A 534 -62.51 20.84 7.77
C ASP A 534 -61.86 20.48 9.14
N ALA A 535 -61.85 21.43 10.10
CA ALA A 535 -61.25 21.26 11.41
C ALA A 535 -62.14 21.89 12.51
N PRO A 536 -63.33 21.35 12.80
CA PRO A 536 -64.30 21.94 13.69
C PRO A 536 -63.87 22.12 15.14
N GLN A 537 -62.88 21.30 15.59
CA GLN A 537 -62.33 21.35 16.94
C GLN A 537 -61.18 22.37 17.12
N ASP A 538 -60.79 23.07 16.03
CA ASP A 538 -59.70 24.06 16.12
C ASP A 538 -60.22 25.39 16.71
N ARG A 539 -59.99 25.53 18.02
CA ARG A 539 -60.36 26.74 18.78
C ARG A 539 -59.72 28.02 18.24
N MET A 540 -58.55 27.93 17.62
CA MET A 540 -57.85 29.08 17.04
C MET A 540 -58.56 29.57 15.77
N LEU A 541 -59.09 28.65 14.95
CA LEU A 541 -59.92 29.00 13.80
C LEU A 541 -61.25 29.55 14.25
N ALA A 542 -61.86 29.00 15.30
CA ALA A 542 -63.12 29.57 15.87
C ALA A 542 -62.91 30.99 16.41
N ALA A 543 -61.84 31.25 17.14
CA ALA A 543 -61.50 32.59 17.61
C ALA A 543 -61.20 33.57 16.47
N LEU A 544 -60.48 33.14 15.43
CA LEU A 544 -60.21 33.95 14.24
C LEU A 544 -61.49 34.28 13.50
N HIS A 545 -62.41 33.32 13.31
CA HIS A 545 -63.73 33.51 12.68
C HIS A 545 -64.58 34.50 13.47
N ALA A 546 -64.68 34.31 14.78
CA ALA A 546 -65.45 35.22 15.64
C ALA A 546 -64.92 36.67 15.58
N ARG A 547 -63.59 36.86 15.61
CA ARG A 547 -62.94 38.16 15.48
C ARG A 547 -63.27 38.83 14.14
N LEU A 548 -63.21 38.07 13.03
CA LEU A 548 -63.56 38.60 11.70
C LEU A 548 -65.04 38.98 11.59
N LEU A 549 -65.98 38.20 12.17
CA LEU A 549 -67.39 38.49 12.23
C LEU A 549 -67.68 39.74 13.05
N ILE A 550 -67.00 39.92 14.19
CA ILE A 550 -67.14 41.19 14.98
C ILE A 550 -66.64 42.37 14.14
N ALA A 551 -65.52 42.25 13.45
CA ALA A 551 -64.97 43.29 12.58
C ALA A 551 -65.90 43.65 11.37
N GLN A 552 -66.85 42.75 11.01
CA GLN A 552 -67.89 42.96 10.01
C GLN A 552 -69.19 43.47 10.62
N GLY A 553 -69.29 43.74 11.93
CA GLY A 553 -70.49 44.17 12.60
C GLY A 553 -71.49 43.04 12.85
N GLN A 554 -71.06 41.78 12.89
CA GLN A 554 -71.94 40.60 13.09
C GLN A 554 -71.64 39.88 14.44
N PRO A 555 -71.81 40.60 15.61
CA PRO A 555 -71.43 40.00 16.92
C PRO A 555 -72.32 38.83 17.34
N GLY A 556 -73.58 38.79 16.82
CA GLY A 556 -74.45 37.63 17.07
C GLY A 556 -73.90 36.33 16.53
N ARG A 557 -73.49 36.32 15.25
CA ARG A 557 -72.85 35.15 14.62
C ARG A 557 -71.50 34.78 15.30
N ALA A 558 -70.78 35.82 15.73
CA ALA A 558 -69.51 35.56 16.45
C ALA A 558 -69.70 34.78 17.77
N ARG A 559 -70.79 35.08 18.52
CA ARG A 559 -71.16 34.35 19.75
C ARG A 559 -71.50 32.89 19.46
N THR A 560 -72.26 32.63 18.38
CA THR A 560 -72.59 31.27 17.96
C THR A 560 -71.35 30.48 17.66
N VAL A 561 -70.45 31.05 16.88
CA VAL A 561 -69.17 30.42 16.51
C VAL A 561 -68.25 30.05 17.71
N LEU A 562 -68.35 30.86 18.79
CA LEU A 562 -67.58 30.61 20.01
C LEU A 562 -68.25 29.62 20.97
N ALA A 563 -69.59 29.40 20.80
CA ALA A 563 -70.36 28.46 21.60
C ALA A 563 -70.30 27.01 21.05
N GLU A 564 -69.98 26.84 19.76
CA GLU A 564 -69.77 25.60 19.08
C GLU A 564 -68.37 25.04 19.43
#